data_644725f32f513bb45237ba17d23e7e48
#
_entry.id   644725f32f513bb45237ba17d23e7e48
#
_cell.length_a   1.000
_cell.length_b   1.000
_cell.length_c   1.000
_cell.angle_alpha   90.00
_cell.angle_beta   90.00
_cell.angle_gamma   90.00
#
_symmetry.space_group_name_H-M   'P 1'
#
loop_
_entity.id
_entity.type
_entity.pdbx_description
1 polymer ?
#
loop_
_entity_poly.entity_id
_entity_poly.type
_entity_poly.pdbx_seq_one_letter_code
_entity_poly.pdbx_strand_id
1 'polypeptide(L)'
;MKTVNEKKSSGGMARAVLVQGTILAAASIIAKIIGLIYRIPLTNILGDDGNSYYSTANEIYSIILMISSFSLPLAVSRLMSERLNRGYVRSAYKVFLCAMRLAVLAGVFLAVLTYLFAGIITGNVMNLEYAKYGLRVLAPAILIFAITGTFRGFFQGFSNMVPTAVSQLIEQIVNAVVSLYGAYVMYDYGMGLAKERGDDLLAPSWGAAGATFGTVASVTVAMVVMMIMYSRFFRTFRSDMRADHTGHRESARTIYRALILTILPIVLSTLVYNISNVLDQGIFNAVLKSQGYTEKQYATIWGIYAGKFRVLMNVPLSLASSLGPAVVPSLTAAVSSGDKKSAVDTVHSSTRYTMIITIPCALGMAALGGPIIQMLFHPETGLALSAGIMQAGALVIILYSLSTLTTAILQGLGKLREPLVHNVAALVIHIAVLYFMLRVQNLNIYSVLYANVVFALIVCVMNALSIRRFIYYKQEYRKTYIVPAAASVIMAFAAYLVYKLLHLGLGNSVSVIAAILAGMIVYAVALVAFKGVTKAEIEKLPKGHLIVKVFRKMGLMR
;
A
#
# COMPACT_ATOMS: atom_id res chain seq x y z
N MET A 1 -14.05 -20.85 27.40
CA MET A 1 -14.66 -19.80 26.53
C MET A 1 -16.15 -19.86 26.76
N LYS A 2 -16.71 -18.82 27.39
CA LYS A 2 -18.12 -18.76 27.76
C LYS A 2 -19.02 -18.67 26.54
N THR A 3 -20.10 -19.38 26.58
CA THR A 3 -21.17 -19.48 25.59
C THR A 3 -21.70 -18.10 25.14
N VAL A 4 -22.12 -18.02 23.87
CA VAL A 4 -22.63 -16.84 23.13
C VAL A 4 -23.83 -16.13 23.79
N ASN A 5 -24.25 -16.51 24.96
CA ASN A 5 -25.51 -16.08 25.61
C ASN A 5 -25.35 -15.12 26.80
N GLU A 6 -24.29 -14.32 26.88
CA GLU A 6 -24.32 -13.14 27.76
C GLU A 6 -24.65 -11.91 26.92
N LYS A 7 -25.83 -11.30 27.14
CA LYS A 7 -26.20 -9.95 26.72
C LYS A 7 -25.09 -8.98 27.16
N LYS A 8 -24.05 -8.82 26.33
CA LYS A 8 -23.06 -7.75 26.53
C LYS A 8 -23.79 -6.43 26.33
N SER A 9 -23.72 -5.56 27.33
CA SER A 9 -24.16 -4.17 27.23
C SER A 9 -23.57 -3.55 25.94
N SER A 10 -24.31 -2.69 25.25
CA SER A 10 -23.90 -2.05 23.99
C SER A 10 -22.49 -1.42 24.06
N GLY A 11 -22.08 -0.91 25.22
CA GLY A 11 -20.73 -0.39 25.45
C GLY A 11 -19.63 -1.46 25.49
N GLY A 12 -19.91 -2.68 25.96
CA GLY A 12 -18.93 -3.78 25.96
C GLY A 12 -18.67 -4.34 24.56
N MET A 13 -19.69 -4.38 23.70
CA MET A 13 -19.56 -4.83 22.31
C MET A 13 -18.80 -3.82 21.46
N ALA A 14 -19.08 -2.53 21.60
CA ALA A 14 -18.35 -1.47 20.91
C ALA A 14 -16.86 -1.45 21.29
N ARG A 15 -16.54 -1.61 22.59
CA ARG A 15 -15.16 -1.72 23.08
C ARG A 15 -14.44 -2.95 22.53
N ALA A 16 -15.10 -4.10 22.46
CA ALA A 16 -14.52 -5.32 21.89
C ALA A 16 -14.21 -5.16 20.40
N VAL A 17 -15.09 -4.57 19.61
CA VAL A 17 -14.88 -4.29 18.18
C VAL A 17 -13.72 -3.32 17.98
N LEU A 18 -13.61 -2.26 18.79
CA LEU A 18 -12.49 -1.32 18.75
C LEU A 18 -11.15 -2.02 19.04
N VAL A 19 -11.08 -2.86 20.07
CA VAL A 19 -9.86 -3.61 20.40
C VAL A 19 -9.45 -4.54 19.26
N GLN A 20 -10.39 -5.28 18.68
CA GLN A 20 -10.12 -6.17 17.55
C GLN A 20 -9.66 -5.41 16.30
N GLY A 21 -10.27 -4.28 16.00
CA GLY A 21 -9.85 -3.39 14.90
C GLY A 21 -8.44 -2.84 15.12
N THR A 22 -8.11 -2.45 16.36
CA THR A 22 -6.76 -1.96 16.72
C THR A 22 -5.70 -3.05 16.56
N ILE A 23 -5.99 -4.29 16.93
CA ILE A 23 -5.08 -5.44 16.75
C ILE A 23 -4.75 -5.64 15.26
N LEU A 24 -5.77 -5.64 14.41
CA LEU A 24 -5.59 -5.79 12.97
C LEU A 24 -4.81 -4.62 12.36
N ALA A 25 -5.11 -3.39 12.77
CA ALA A 25 -4.41 -2.20 12.31
C ALA A 25 -2.92 -2.23 12.72
N ALA A 26 -2.61 -2.57 13.97
CA ALA A 26 -1.25 -2.70 14.45
C ALA A 26 -0.47 -3.79 13.69
N ALA A 27 -1.08 -4.96 13.48
CA ALA A 27 -0.48 -6.04 12.70
C ALA A 27 -0.21 -5.61 11.25
N SER A 28 -1.14 -4.88 10.63
CA SER A 28 -0.97 -4.36 9.27
C SER A 28 0.16 -3.33 9.16
N ILE A 29 0.35 -2.49 10.16
CA ILE A 29 1.47 -1.53 10.22
C ILE A 29 2.80 -2.27 10.36
N ILE A 30 2.89 -3.23 11.28
CA ILE A 30 4.10 -4.05 11.47
C ILE A 30 4.42 -4.82 10.19
N ALA A 31 3.42 -5.42 9.54
CA ALA A 31 3.59 -6.13 8.28
C ALA A 31 4.15 -5.21 7.18
N LYS A 32 3.67 -3.96 7.08
CA LYS A 32 4.20 -2.97 6.13
C LYS A 32 5.65 -2.58 6.43
N ILE A 33 6.01 -2.45 7.72
CA ILE A 33 7.39 -2.14 8.13
C ILE A 33 8.32 -3.29 7.75
N ILE A 34 7.94 -4.55 8.03
CA ILE A 34 8.70 -5.72 7.61
C ILE A 34 8.86 -5.72 6.09
N GLY A 35 7.75 -5.48 5.36
CA GLY A 35 7.72 -5.40 3.91
C GLY A 35 8.67 -4.35 3.33
N LEU A 36 8.84 -3.22 4.02
CA LEU A 36 9.76 -2.17 3.62
C LEU A 36 11.23 -2.56 3.88
N ILE A 37 11.50 -3.11 5.07
CA ILE A 37 12.87 -3.44 5.50
C ILE A 37 13.50 -4.48 4.59
N TYR A 38 12.80 -5.58 4.28
CA TYR A 38 13.38 -6.63 3.42
C TYR A 38 13.50 -6.21 1.96
N ARG A 39 12.73 -5.20 1.53
CA ARG A 39 12.75 -4.73 0.14
C ARG A 39 14.10 -4.11 -0.25
N ILE A 40 14.80 -3.48 0.70
CA ILE A 40 16.12 -2.88 0.46
C ILE A 40 17.16 -3.96 0.08
N PRO A 41 17.44 -4.98 0.92
CA PRO A 41 18.38 -6.02 0.55
C PRO A 41 17.92 -6.82 -0.67
N LEU A 42 16.61 -7.02 -0.86
CA LEU A 42 16.10 -7.66 -2.06
C LEU A 42 16.46 -6.89 -3.34
N THR A 43 16.31 -5.56 -3.29
CA THR A 43 16.67 -4.68 -4.42
C THR A 43 18.17 -4.78 -4.74
N ASN A 44 19.03 -4.90 -3.73
CA ASN A 44 20.47 -5.07 -3.92
C ASN A 44 20.83 -6.44 -4.53
N ILE A 45 20.13 -7.51 -4.14
CA ILE A 45 20.36 -8.85 -4.72
C ILE A 45 19.93 -8.90 -6.18
N LEU A 46 18.77 -8.33 -6.51
CA LEU A 46 18.19 -8.41 -7.85
C LEU A 46 18.86 -7.50 -8.88
N GLY A 47 19.51 -6.43 -8.41
CA GLY A 47 19.95 -5.35 -9.29
C GLY A 47 18.79 -4.58 -9.93
N ASP A 48 19.08 -3.62 -10.78
CA ASP A 48 18.04 -2.78 -11.38
C ASP A 48 17.17 -3.55 -12.38
N ASP A 49 17.76 -4.37 -13.24
CA ASP A 49 17.02 -5.19 -14.22
C ASP A 49 16.08 -6.19 -13.54
N GLY A 50 16.60 -6.92 -12.55
CA GLY A 50 15.80 -7.90 -11.79
C GLY A 50 14.67 -7.24 -10.99
N ASN A 51 14.86 -6.02 -10.50
CA ASN A 51 13.78 -5.25 -9.87
C ASN A 51 12.67 -4.86 -10.85
N SER A 52 13.01 -4.58 -12.11
CA SER A 52 12.01 -4.36 -13.15
C SER A 52 11.16 -5.61 -13.37
N TYR A 53 11.78 -6.78 -13.56
CA TYR A 53 11.06 -8.04 -13.75
C TYR A 53 10.23 -8.43 -12.54
N TYR A 54 10.79 -8.27 -11.34
CA TYR A 54 10.06 -8.53 -10.09
C TYR A 54 8.86 -7.60 -9.91
N SER A 55 9.03 -6.30 -10.13
CA SER A 55 7.93 -5.33 -9.98
C SER A 55 6.83 -5.57 -10.99
N THR A 56 7.17 -5.84 -12.25
CA THR A 56 6.21 -6.15 -13.31
C THR A 56 5.37 -7.39 -12.97
N ALA A 57 6.03 -8.48 -12.58
CA ALA A 57 5.34 -9.71 -12.21
C ALA A 57 4.38 -9.47 -11.02
N ASN A 58 4.83 -8.73 -10.00
CA ASN A 58 4.01 -8.41 -8.83
C ASN A 58 2.86 -7.45 -9.12
N GLU A 59 3.03 -6.48 -10.02
CA GLU A 59 1.95 -5.55 -10.40
C GLU A 59 0.84 -6.25 -11.16
N ILE A 60 1.20 -7.09 -12.15
CA ILE A 60 0.24 -7.92 -12.89
C ILE A 60 -0.47 -8.88 -11.92
N TYR A 61 0.28 -9.58 -11.08
CA TYR A 61 -0.27 -10.45 -10.04
C TYR A 61 -1.23 -9.71 -9.09
N SER A 62 -0.89 -8.50 -8.65
CA SER A 62 -1.74 -7.70 -7.76
C SER A 62 -3.07 -7.33 -8.40
N ILE A 63 -3.09 -6.99 -9.71
CA ILE A 63 -4.35 -6.75 -10.45
C ILE A 63 -5.21 -8.01 -10.49
N ILE A 64 -4.61 -9.16 -10.78
CA ILE A 64 -5.33 -10.43 -10.84
C ILE A 64 -5.87 -10.82 -9.45
N LEU A 65 -5.09 -10.58 -8.39
CA LEU A 65 -5.54 -10.76 -7.01
C LEU A 65 -6.72 -9.86 -6.64
N MET A 66 -6.74 -8.62 -7.10
CA MET A 66 -7.87 -7.72 -6.86
C MET A 66 -9.15 -8.27 -7.46
N ILE A 67 -9.06 -8.85 -8.65
CA ILE A 67 -10.19 -9.47 -9.34
C ILE A 67 -10.64 -10.75 -8.61
N SER A 68 -9.71 -11.59 -8.18
CA SER A 68 -9.99 -12.93 -7.65
C SER A 68 -10.34 -12.97 -6.16
N SER A 69 -9.66 -12.14 -5.35
CA SER A 69 -9.53 -12.49 -3.92
C SER A 69 -9.60 -11.32 -2.94
N PHE A 70 -9.25 -10.11 -3.36
CA PHE A 70 -9.06 -8.99 -2.43
C PHE A 70 -10.32 -8.58 -1.67
N SER A 71 -11.48 -8.68 -2.31
CA SER A 71 -12.78 -8.34 -1.72
C SER A 71 -13.47 -9.51 -1.03
N LEU A 72 -12.98 -10.75 -1.19
CA LEU A 72 -13.56 -11.94 -0.57
C LEU A 72 -13.64 -11.85 0.96
N PRO A 73 -12.57 -11.49 1.70
CA PRO A 73 -12.64 -11.39 3.16
C PRO A 73 -13.75 -10.45 3.64
N LEU A 74 -13.88 -9.29 2.97
CA LEU A 74 -14.88 -8.30 3.32
C LEU A 74 -16.30 -8.77 3.01
N ALA A 75 -16.52 -9.37 1.84
CA ALA A 75 -17.83 -9.88 1.44
C ALA A 75 -18.29 -11.05 2.35
N VAL A 76 -17.40 -12.01 2.62
CA VAL A 76 -17.67 -13.14 3.50
C VAL A 76 -17.95 -12.66 4.91
N SER A 77 -17.10 -11.81 5.46
CA SER A 77 -17.27 -11.23 6.80
C SER A 77 -18.61 -10.53 6.97
N ARG A 78 -18.97 -9.65 6.03
CA ARG A 78 -20.23 -8.91 6.06
C ARG A 78 -21.45 -9.83 6.02
N LEU A 79 -21.47 -10.74 5.03
CA LEU A 79 -22.62 -11.62 4.85
C LEU A 79 -22.77 -12.66 5.96
N MET A 80 -21.67 -13.14 6.52
CA MET A 80 -21.68 -14.04 7.69
C MET A 80 -22.13 -13.29 8.94
N SER A 81 -21.55 -12.12 9.24
CA SER A 81 -21.90 -11.34 10.43
C SER A 81 -23.37 -10.96 10.45
N GLU A 82 -23.94 -10.57 9.30
CA GLU A 82 -25.37 -10.29 9.18
C GLU A 82 -26.25 -11.48 9.61
N ARG A 83 -25.88 -12.70 9.19
CA ARG A 83 -26.63 -13.93 9.52
C ARG A 83 -26.40 -14.38 10.95
N LEU A 84 -25.17 -14.30 11.43
CA LEU A 84 -24.85 -14.62 12.83
C LEU A 84 -25.59 -13.72 13.83
N ASN A 85 -25.71 -12.42 13.52
CA ASN A 85 -26.47 -11.48 14.35
C ASN A 85 -27.98 -11.77 14.39
N ARG A 86 -28.48 -12.45 13.36
CA ARG A 86 -29.90 -12.93 13.31
C ARG A 86 -30.08 -14.33 13.89
N GLY A 87 -29.00 -14.97 14.36
CA GLY A 87 -29.04 -16.34 14.87
C GLY A 87 -29.02 -17.43 13.81
N TYR A 88 -28.85 -17.10 12.52
CA TYR A 88 -28.86 -18.05 11.39
C TYR A 88 -27.45 -18.67 11.18
N VAL A 89 -27.00 -19.47 12.14
CA VAL A 89 -25.64 -20.01 12.18
C VAL A 89 -25.35 -20.94 10.98
N ARG A 90 -26.30 -21.82 10.63
CA ARG A 90 -26.19 -22.73 9.47
C ARG A 90 -26.12 -21.96 8.14
N SER A 91 -26.92 -20.88 8.03
CA SER A 91 -26.90 -20.03 6.84
C SER A 91 -25.59 -19.26 6.71
N ALA A 92 -25.03 -18.77 7.82
CA ALA A 92 -23.69 -18.14 7.86
C ALA A 92 -22.59 -19.10 7.39
N TYR A 93 -22.63 -20.35 7.87
CA TYR A 93 -21.68 -21.37 7.41
C TYR A 93 -21.83 -21.70 5.92
N LYS A 94 -23.06 -21.73 5.41
CA LYS A 94 -23.33 -21.93 3.98
C LYS A 94 -22.75 -20.78 3.13
N VAL A 95 -22.75 -19.54 3.63
CA VAL A 95 -22.06 -18.42 2.96
C VAL A 95 -20.56 -18.70 2.82
N PHE A 96 -19.91 -19.15 3.90
CA PHE A 96 -18.49 -19.53 3.86
C PHE A 96 -18.22 -20.64 2.83
N LEU A 97 -19.04 -21.69 2.80
CA LEU A 97 -18.87 -22.78 1.82
C LEU A 97 -19.08 -22.32 0.37
N CYS A 98 -20.09 -21.47 0.12
CA CYS A 98 -20.32 -20.91 -1.21
C CYS A 98 -19.15 -19.99 -1.63
N ALA A 99 -18.67 -19.16 -0.72
CA ALA A 99 -17.51 -18.30 -0.97
C ALA A 99 -16.23 -19.11 -1.22
N MET A 100 -15.99 -20.20 -0.46
CA MET A 100 -14.86 -21.10 -0.66
C MET A 100 -14.90 -21.77 -2.05
N ARG A 101 -16.08 -22.24 -2.47
CA ARG A 101 -16.24 -22.80 -3.84
C ARG A 101 -15.96 -21.75 -4.91
N LEU A 102 -16.49 -20.54 -4.74
CA LEU A 102 -16.24 -19.42 -5.66
C LEU A 102 -14.73 -19.08 -5.71
N ALA A 103 -14.09 -19.01 -4.54
CA ALA A 103 -12.66 -18.73 -4.40
C ALA A 103 -11.78 -19.77 -5.10
N VAL A 104 -12.11 -21.06 -4.92
CA VAL A 104 -11.37 -22.17 -5.57
C VAL A 104 -11.58 -22.13 -7.08
N LEU A 105 -12.83 -22.01 -7.56
CA LEU A 105 -13.11 -22.00 -8.99
C LEU A 105 -12.50 -20.79 -9.70
N ALA A 106 -12.70 -19.59 -9.16
CA ALA A 106 -12.12 -18.38 -9.72
C ALA A 106 -10.59 -18.37 -9.58
N GLY A 107 -10.07 -18.83 -8.44
CA GLY A 107 -8.63 -18.93 -8.18
C GLY A 107 -7.93 -19.89 -9.13
N VAL A 108 -8.46 -21.10 -9.34
CA VAL A 108 -7.91 -22.07 -10.31
C VAL A 108 -7.97 -21.50 -11.73
N PHE A 109 -9.12 -20.98 -12.13
CA PHE A 109 -9.29 -20.40 -13.46
C PHE A 109 -8.28 -19.30 -13.76
N LEU A 110 -8.16 -18.32 -12.85
CA LEU A 110 -7.24 -17.20 -13.01
C LEU A 110 -5.77 -17.61 -12.87
N ALA A 111 -5.45 -18.57 -12.00
CA ALA A 111 -4.09 -19.10 -11.87
C ALA A 111 -3.65 -19.80 -13.17
N VAL A 112 -4.49 -20.66 -13.75
CA VAL A 112 -4.22 -21.34 -15.03
C VAL A 112 -4.09 -20.32 -16.16
N LEU A 113 -5.00 -19.37 -16.28
CA LEU A 113 -4.90 -18.31 -17.28
C LEU A 113 -3.59 -17.51 -17.13
N THR A 114 -3.25 -17.09 -15.90
CA THR A 114 -2.02 -16.34 -15.64
C THR A 114 -0.78 -17.14 -16.05
N TYR A 115 -0.73 -18.44 -15.72
CA TYR A 115 0.40 -19.30 -16.07
C TYR A 115 0.54 -19.46 -17.59
N LEU A 116 -0.56 -19.74 -18.30
CA LEU A 116 -0.56 -19.97 -19.73
C LEU A 116 -0.26 -18.68 -20.51
N PHE A 117 -0.87 -17.58 -20.12
CA PHE A 117 -0.74 -16.29 -20.82
C PHE A 117 0.40 -15.41 -20.28
N ALA A 118 1.19 -15.87 -19.29
CA ALA A 118 2.29 -15.10 -18.73
C ALA A 118 3.23 -14.52 -19.79
N GLY A 119 3.65 -15.33 -20.77
CA GLY A 119 4.54 -14.89 -21.84
C GLY A 119 3.91 -13.83 -22.76
N ILE A 120 2.62 -13.96 -23.07
CA ILE A 120 1.89 -12.98 -23.89
C ILE A 120 1.74 -11.67 -23.14
N ILE A 121 1.36 -11.73 -21.85
CA ILE A 121 1.17 -10.54 -21.02
C ILE A 121 2.50 -9.80 -20.84
N THR A 122 3.57 -10.51 -20.46
CA THR A 122 4.86 -9.86 -20.19
C THR A 122 5.60 -9.47 -21.49
N GLY A 123 5.59 -10.33 -22.53
CA GLY A 123 6.31 -10.06 -23.78
C GLY A 123 5.59 -9.08 -24.71
N ASN A 124 4.29 -9.29 -24.96
CA ASN A 124 3.58 -8.49 -25.95
C ASN A 124 2.94 -7.23 -25.37
N VAL A 125 2.39 -7.32 -24.14
CA VAL A 125 1.72 -6.16 -23.50
C VAL A 125 2.72 -5.30 -22.75
N MET A 126 3.61 -5.91 -21.96
CA MET A 126 4.57 -5.17 -21.13
C MET A 126 5.92 -4.94 -21.81
N ASN A 127 6.18 -5.60 -22.95
CA ASN A 127 7.48 -5.61 -23.64
C ASN A 127 8.65 -5.97 -22.72
N LEU A 128 8.44 -6.90 -21.78
CA LEU A 128 9.41 -7.42 -20.83
C LEU A 128 9.34 -8.94 -20.82
N GLU A 129 9.98 -9.57 -21.80
CA GLU A 129 9.83 -11.01 -22.01
C GLU A 129 10.29 -11.84 -20.80
N TYR A 130 11.36 -11.42 -20.14
CA TYR A 130 11.95 -12.14 -19.02
C TYR A 130 11.13 -12.06 -17.72
N ALA A 131 10.17 -11.14 -17.59
CA ALA A 131 9.27 -11.07 -16.43
C ALA A 131 8.30 -12.29 -16.37
N LYS A 132 8.16 -13.06 -17.45
CA LYS A 132 7.32 -14.28 -17.52
C LYS A 132 7.68 -15.33 -16.46
N TYR A 133 8.96 -15.45 -16.11
CA TYR A 133 9.40 -16.44 -15.10
C TYR A 133 8.81 -16.12 -13.73
N GLY A 134 8.94 -14.87 -13.28
CA GLY A 134 8.34 -14.41 -12.02
C GLY A 134 6.81 -14.51 -12.00
N LEU A 135 6.15 -14.15 -13.11
CA LEU A 135 4.69 -14.21 -13.20
C LEU A 135 4.16 -15.65 -13.18
N ARG A 136 4.83 -16.59 -13.84
CA ARG A 136 4.48 -18.01 -13.78
C ARG A 136 4.62 -18.59 -12.38
N VAL A 137 5.67 -18.21 -11.67
CA VAL A 137 5.87 -18.62 -10.27
C VAL A 137 4.74 -18.07 -9.38
N LEU A 138 4.27 -16.86 -9.61
CA LEU A 138 3.17 -16.25 -8.84
C LEU A 138 1.79 -16.85 -9.15
N ALA A 139 1.59 -17.49 -10.28
CA ALA A 139 0.28 -17.97 -10.70
C ALA A 139 -0.43 -18.87 -9.65
N PRO A 140 0.20 -19.88 -9.03
CA PRO A 140 -0.45 -20.68 -7.99
C PRO A 140 -0.81 -19.90 -6.72
N ALA A 141 -0.09 -18.81 -6.44
CA ALA A 141 -0.40 -17.97 -5.28
C ALA A 141 -1.79 -17.32 -5.38
N ILE A 142 -2.33 -17.11 -6.58
CA ILE A 142 -3.67 -16.55 -6.81
C ILE A 142 -4.74 -17.43 -6.15
N LEU A 143 -4.66 -18.75 -6.38
CA LEU A 143 -5.56 -19.72 -5.77
C LEU A 143 -5.40 -19.77 -4.24
N ILE A 144 -4.15 -19.85 -3.78
CA ILE A 144 -3.83 -20.00 -2.36
C ILE A 144 -4.28 -18.77 -1.59
N PHE A 145 -4.10 -17.57 -2.16
CA PHE A 145 -4.54 -16.31 -1.57
C PHE A 145 -6.07 -16.21 -1.50
N ALA A 146 -6.80 -16.68 -2.52
CA ALA A 146 -8.26 -16.70 -2.53
C ALA A 146 -8.83 -17.59 -1.41
N ILE A 147 -8.23 -18.76 -1.21
CA ILE A 147 -8.57 -19.67 -0.10
C ILE A 147 -8.29 -19.00 1.25
N THR A 148 -7.07 -18.45 1.42
CA THR A 148 -6.65 -17.76 2.65
C THR A 148 -7.55 -16.58 2.97
N GLY A 149 -7.91 -15.78 1.95
CA GLY A 149 -8.84 -14.66 2.07
C GLY A 149 -10.23 -15.09 2.56
N THR A 150 -10.72 -16.22 2.07
CA THR A 150 -12.01 -16.77 2.50
C THR A 150 -11.98 -17.21 3.98
N PHE A 151 -10.90 -17.84 4.44
CA PHE A 151 -10.71 -18.14 5.87
C PHE A 151 -10.61 -16.87 6.73
N ARG A 152 -9.87 -15.85 6.27
CA ARG A 152 -9.82 -14.55 6.95
C ARG A 152 -11.22 -13.95 7.10
N GLY A 153 -12.02 -13.96 6.02
CA GLY A 153 -13.42 -13.51 6.02
C GLY A 153 -14.30 -14.28 6.99
N PHE A 154 -14.09 -15.59 7.12
CA PHE A 154 -14.77 -16.43 8.09
C PHE A 154 -14.55 -15.92 9.53
N PHE A 155 -13.31 -15.78 9.96
CA PHE A 155 -13.01 -15.29 11.32
C PHE A 155 -13.46 -13.85 11.57
N GLN A 156 -13.28 -12.97 10.57
CA GLN A 156 -13.77 -11.60 10.63
C GLN A 156 -15.29 -11.53 10.77
N GLY A 157 -16.03 -12.48 10.16
CA GLY A 157 -17.47 -12.62 10.32
C GLY A 157 -17.92 -12.88 11.76
N PHE A 158 -17.07 -13.50 12.56
CA PHE A 158 -17.22 -13.65 14.01
C PHE A 158 -16.68 -12.46 14.82
N SER A 159 -16.31 -11.37 14.18
CA SER A 159 -15.64 -10.23 14.81
C SER A 159 -14.32 -10.60 15.51
N ASN A 160 -13.67 -11.69 15.08
CA ASN A 160 -12.37 -12.13 15.59
C ASN A 160 -11.27 -11.81 14.56
N MET A 161 -10.52 -10.74 14.82
CA MET A 161 -9.47 -10.25 13.91
C MET A 161 -8.10 -10.89 14.19
N VAL A 162 -7.94 -11.58 15.32
CA VAL A 162 -6.64 -12.16 15.73
C VAL A 162 -6.09 -13.16 14.71
N PRO A 163 -6.87 -14.13 14.18
CA PRO A 163 -6.35 -15.05 13.17
C PRO A 163 -5.85 -14.34 11.91
N THR A 164 -6.59 -13.33 11.46
CA THR A 164 -6.17 -12.50 10.32
C THR A 164 -4.86 -11.77 10.60
N ALA A 165 -4.72 -11.13 11.76
CA ALA A 165 -3.52 -10.40 12.17
C ALA A 165 -2.30 -11.33 12.24
N VAL A 166 -2.43 -12.48 12.88
CA VAL A 166 -1.36 -13.49 13.00
C VAL A 166 -0.96 -14.01 11.62
N SER A 167 -1.93 -14.37 10.76
CA SER A 167 -1.64 -14.86 9.42
C SER A 167 -0.91 -13.83 8.55
N GLN A 168 -1.24 -12.54 8.66
CA GLN A 168 -0.55 -11.45 7.95
C GLN A 168 0.89 -11.25 8.42
N LEU A 169 1.13 -11.32 9.72
CA LEU A 169 2.49 -11.19 10.26
C LEU A 169 3.38 -12.36 9.84
N ILE A 170 2.87 -13.59 9.95
CA ILE A 170 3.59 -14.80 9.51
C ILE A 170 3.87 -14.73 8.01
N GLU A 171 2.88 -14.34 7.20
CA GLU A 171 3.03 -14.14 5.77
C GLU A 171 4.18 -13.18 5.44
N GLN A 172 4.27 -12.04 6.12
CA GLN A 172 5.32 -11.05 5.85
C GLN A 172 6.72 -11.53 6.30
N ILE A 173 6.80 -12.22 7.44
CA ILE A 173 8.08 -12.78 7.92
C ILE A 173 8.59 -13.85 6.95
N VAL A 174 7.72 -14.79 6.57
CA VAL A 174 8.08 -15.87 5.64
C VAL A 174 8.43 -15.29 4.26
N ASN A 175 7.65 -14.31 3.78
CA ASN A 175 7.93 -13.62 2.53
C ASN A 175 9.32 -12.96 2.56
N ALA A 176 9.65 -12.24 3.62
CA ALA A 176 10.94 -11.59 3.75
C ALA A 176 12.10 -12.58 3.67
N VAL A 177 12.04 -13.66 4.45
CA VAL A 177 13.11 -14.68 4.52
C VAL A 177 13.22 -15.45 3.19
N VAL A 178 12.10 -15.97 2.69
CA VAL A 178 12.10 -16.84 1.50
C VAL A 178 12.37 -16.05 0.23
N SER A 179 11.89 -14.80 0.12
CA SER A 179 12.19 -13.95 -1.04
C SER A 179 13.68 -13.58 -1.13
N LEU A 180 14.32 -13.25 0.00
CA LEU A 180 15.75 -12.94 0.00
C LEU A 180 16.59 -14.17 -0.36
N TYR A 181 16.31 -15.30 0.29
CA TYR A 181 17.02 -16.54 0.03
C TYR A 181 16.77 -17.05 -1.40
N GLY A 182 15.51 -17.06 -1.83
CA GLY A 182 15.13 -17.48 -3.18
C GLY A 182 15.72 -16.59 -4.28
N ALA A 183 15.74 -15.28 -4.06
CA ALA A 183 16.38 -14.33 -4.98
C ALA A 183 17.87 -14.63 -5.13
N TYR A 184 18.58 -14.81 -4.00
CA TYR A 184 20.02 -15.09 -4.00
C TYR A 184 20.36 -16.38 -4.73
N VAL A 185 19.72 -17.49 -4.37
CA VAL A 185 20.00 -18.81 -4.95
C VAL A 185 19.64 -18.87 -6.44
N MET A 186 18.48 -18.30 -6.80
CA MET A 186 18.03 -18.33 -8.20
C MET A 186 18.81 -17.33 -9.08
N TYR A 187 19.29 -16.23 -8.52
CA TYR A 187 20.18 -15.30 -9.25
C TYR A 187 21.50 -16.01 -9.61
N ASP A 188 22.12 -16.72 -8.67
CA ASP A 188 23.34 -17.49 -8.89
C ASP A 188 23.14 -18.60 -9.93
N TYR A 189 22.03 -19.36 -9.81
CA TYR A 189 21.65 -20.34 -10.85
C TYR A 189 21.48 -19.69 -12.23
N GLY A 190 20.81 -18.54 -12.28
CA GLY A 190 20.62 -17.76 -13.50
C GLY A 190 21.94 -17.24 -14.10
N MET A 191 22.95 -16.94 -13.27
CA MET A 191 24.30 -16.59 -13.76
C MET A 191 24.98 -17.77 -14.49
N GLY A 192 24.81 -18.99 -13.99
CA GLY A 192 25.28 -20.18 -14.70
C GLY A 192 24.66 -20.29 -16.09
N LEU A 193 23.33 -20.18 -16.18
CA LEU A 193 22.59 -20.22 -17.44
C LEU A 193 22.95 -19.07 -18.39
N ALA A 194 23.18 -17.88 -17.84
CA ALA A 194 23.60 -16.70 -18.62
C ALA A 194 24.93 -16.93 -19.33
N LYS A 195 25.90 -17.54 -18.64
CA LYS A 195 27.20 -17.90 -19.22
C LYS A 195 27.08 -18.98 -20.32
N GLU A 196 26.22 -19.98 -20.11
CA GLU A 196 26.00 -21.05 -21.09
C GLU A 196 25.30 -20.56 -22.36
N ARG A 197 24.35 -19.63 -22.22
CA ARG A 197 23.49 -19.16 -23.33
C ARG A 197 23.93 -17.83 -23.93
N GLY A 198 24.88 -17.14 -23.33
CA GLY A 198 25.32 -15.80 -23.75
C GLY A 198 24.25 -14.72 -23.55
N ASP A 199 23.37 -14.86 -22.56
CA ASP A 199 22.25 -13.98 -22.31
C ASP A 199 22.23 -13.47 -20.86
N ASP A 200 22.75 -12.25 -20.69
CA ASP A 200 22.91 -11.60 -19.37
C ASP A 200 21.59 -11.36 -18.63
N LEU A 201 20.45 -11.33 -19.32
CA LEU A 201 19.15 -11.05 -18.70
C LEU A 201 18.57 -12.27 -17.95
N LEU A 202 19.15 -13.46 -18.15
CA LEU A 202 18.73 -14.66 -17.45
C LEU A 202 18.99 -14.59 -15.95
N ALA A 203 20.13 -14.06 -15.52
CA ALA A 203 20.48 -13.97 -14.10
C ALA A 203 19.45 -13.10 -13.32
N PRO A 204 19.18 -11.84 -13.70
CA PRO A 204 18.18 -11.02 -13.02
C PRO A 204 16.76 -11.58 -13.15
N SER A 205 16.41 -12.26 -14.24
CA SER A 205 15.08 -12.84 -14.43
C SER A 205 14.82 -14.04 -13.51
N TRP A 206 15.80 -14.94 -13.35
CA TRP A 206 15.70 -16.05 -12.39
C TRP A 206 15.76 -15.57 -10.95
N GLY A 207 16.58 -14.56 -10.65
CA GLY A 207 16.56 -13.88 -9.36
C GLY A 207 15.17 -13.32 -9.01
N ALA A 208 14.53 -12.65 -9.96
CA ALA A 208 13.15 -12.16 -9.80
C ALA A 208 12.14 -13.30 -9.59
N ALA A 209 12.30 -14.43 -10.30
CA ALA A 209 11.46 -15.62 -10.10
C ALA A 209 11.67 -16.23 -8.70
N GLY A 210 12.91 -16.29 -8.22
CA GLY A 210 13.23 -16.72 -6.85
C GLY A 210 12.63 -15.81 -5.78
N ALA A 211 12.69 -14.50 -6.00
CA ALA A 211 12.04 -13.52 -5.13
C ALA A 211 10.53 -13.69 -5.07
N THR A 212 9.88 -13.93 -6.22
CA THR A 212 8.42 -14.14 -6.29
C THR A 212 7.98 -15.45 -5.66
N PHE A 213 8.85 -16.47 -5.64
CA PHE A 213 8.58 -17.72 -4.92
C PHE A 213 8.38 -17.50 -3.43
N GLY A 214 9.05 -16.50 -2.83
CA GLY A 214 8.80 -16.09 -1.45
C GLY A 214 7.35 -15.71 -1.19
N THR A 215 6.70 -15.03 -2.14
CA THR A 215 5.27 -14.72 -2.06
C THR A 215 4.41 -16.00 -2.05
N VAL A 216 4.71 -16.96 -2.91
CA VAL A 216 3.98 -18.25 -2.96
C VAL A 216 4.13 -19.01 -1.64
N ALA A 217 5.37 -19.14 -1.16
CA ALA A 217 5.67 -19.83 0.10
C ALA A 217 4.97 -19.17 1.29
N SER A 218 5.01 -17.83 1.37
CA SER A 218 4.43 -17.08 2.47
C SER A 218 2.91 -17.21 2.54
N VAL A 219 2.23 -17.11 1.41
CA VAL A 219 0.77 -17.27 1.35
C VAL A 219 0.38 -18.72 1.64
N THR A 220 1.20 -19.70 1.23
CA THR A 220 0.99 -21.12 1.54
C THR A 220 1.09 -21.36 3.06
N VAL A 221 2.12 -20.84 3.71
CA VAL A 221 2.26 -20.94 5.18
C VAL A 221 1.09 -20.23 5.88
N ALA A 222 0.71 -19.04 5.43
CA ALA A 222 -0.44 -18.34 5.97
C ALA A 222 -1.74 -19.15 5.83
N MET A 223 -1.96 -19.81 4.70
CA MET A 223 -3.10 -20.70 4.46
C MET A 223 -3.09 -21.89 5.45
N VAL A 224 -1.96 -22.54 5.63
CA VAL A 224 -1.82 -23.67 6.58
C VAL A 224 -2.15 -23.21 8.00
N VAL A 225 -1.61 -22.06 8.43
CA VAL A 225 -1.91 -21.48 9.76
C VAL A 225 -3.41 -21.21 9.89
N MET A 226 -4.04 -20.63 8.88
CA MET A 226 -5.48 -20.37 8.89
C MET A 226 -6.30 -21.65 8.92
N MET A 227 -5.90 -22.72 8.21
CA MET A 227 -6.53 -24.04 8.26
C MET A 227 -6.43 -24.67 9.65
N ILE A 228 -5.25 -24.58 10.31
CA ILE A 228 -5.06 -25.09 11.67
C ILE A 228 -5.97 -24.34 12.64
N MET A 229 -6.02 -23.02 12.57
CA MET A 229 -6.90 -22.20 13.42
C MET A 229 -8.37 -22.52 13.15
N TYR A 230 -8.75 -22.68 11.88
CA TYR A 230 -10.11 -23.06 11.50
C TYR A 230 -10.49 -24.45 12.04
N SER A 231 -9.64 -25.45 11.90
CA SER A 231 -9.92 -26.81 12.37
C SER A 231 -10.15 -26.87 13.89
N ARG A 232 -9.37 -26.09 14.66
CA ARG A 232 -9.53 -25.97 16.11
C ARG A 232 -10.85 -25.24 16.47
N PHE A 233 -11.15 -24.15 15.80
CA PHE A 233 -12.37 -23.38 16.02
C PHE A 233 -13.61 -24.14 15.59
N PHE A 234 -13.55 -24.89 14.50
CA PHE A 234 -14.66 -25.62 13.91
C PHE A 234 -15.24 -26.70 14.85
N ARG A 235 -14.42 -27.28 15.72
CA ARG A 235 -14.89 -28.25 16.71
C ARG A 235 -15.92 -27.66 17.65
N THR A 236 -15.71 -26.43 18.12
CA THR A 236 -16.66 -25.70 18.97
C THR A 236 -17.83 -25.15 18.15
N PHE A 237 -17.56 -24.61 16.98
CA PHE A 237 -18.58 -24.04 16.09
C PHE A 237 -19.60 -25.08 15.60
N ARG A 238 -19.20 -26.33 15.47
CA ARG A 238 -20.10 -27.44 15.09
C ARG A 238 -21.23 -27.64 16.10
N SER A 239 -21.01 -27.38 17.39
CA SER A 239 -22.06 -27.43 18.41
C SER A 239 -23.08 -26.30 18.22
N ASP A 240 -22.62 -25.09 17.91
CA ASP A 240 -23.49 -23.94 17.66
C ASP A 240 -24.37 -24.16 16.42
N MET A 241 -23.80 -24.78 15.36
CA MET A 241 -24.57 -25.17 14.17
C MET A 241 -25.64 -26.23 14.48
N ARG A 242 -25.39 -27.14 15.41
CA ARG A 242 -26.39 -28.15 15.83
C ARG A 242 -27.51 -27.52 16.65
N ALA A 243 -27.19 -26.51 17.44
CA ALA A 243 -28.12 -25.75 18.27
C ALA A 243 -28.99 -24.75 17.46
N ASP A 244 -28.67 -24.53 16.19
CA ASP A 244 -29.47 -23.68 15.29
C ASP A 244 -30.77 -24.41 14.88
N HIS A 245 -31.87 -24.04 15.52
CA HIS A 245 -33.23 -24.54 15.23
C HIS A 245 -34.08 -23.54 14.45
N THR A 246 -33.50 -22.47 13.90
CA THR A 246 -34.24 -21.39 13.22
C THR A 246 -34.93 -21.86 11.94
N GLY A 247 -34.53 -22.98 11.36
CA GLY A 247 -35.11 -23.54 10.13
C GLY A 247 -34.79 -22.68 8.87
N HIS A 248 -34.13 -21.54 9.03
CA HIS A 248 -33.84 -20.63 7.92
C HIS A 248 -32.82 -21.24 6.93
N ARG A 249 -33.29 -21.53 5.72
CA ARG A 249 -32.44 -22.10 4.64
C ARG A 249 -32.44 -21.19 3.43
N GLU A 250 -31.31 -20.55 3.18
CA GLU A 250 -31.11 -19.79 1.95
C GLU A 250 -30.67 -20.70 0.80
N SER A 251 -31.10 -20.37 -0.43
CA SER A 251 -30.61 -21.06 -1.63
C SER A 251 -29.14 -20.67 -1.92
N ALA A 252 -28.37 -21.59 -2.49
CA ALA A 252 -27.00 -21.27 -2.91
C ALA A 252 -26.99 -20.13 -3.94
N ARG A 253 -27.99 -20.09 -4.84
CA ARG A 253 -28.13 -19.03 -5.85
C ARG A 253 -28.27 -17.64 -5.22
N THR A 254 -29.06 -17.50 -4.16
CA THR A 254 -29.23 -16.24 -3.42
C THR A 254 -27.90 -15.79 -2.79
N ILE A 255 -27.17 -16.74 -2.20
CA ILE A 255 -25.86 -16.47 -1.59
C ILE A 255 -24.81 -16.04 -2.64
N TYR A 256 -24.71 -16.75 -3.77
CA TYR A 256 -23.79 -16.37 -4.85
C TYR A 256 -24.13 -14.98 -5.43
N ARG A 257 -25.42 -14.69 -5.63
CA ARG A 257 -25.87 -13.36 -6.06
C ARG A 257 -25.44 -12.27 -5.07
N ALA A 258 -25.63 -12.50 -3.77
CA ALA A 258 -25.24 -11.56 -2.72
C ALA A 258 -23.71 -11.36 -2.66
N LEU A 259 -22.94 -12.45 -2.80
CA LEU A 259 -21.47 -12.38 -2.87
C LEU A 259 -21.01 -11.54 -4.07
N ILE A 260 -21.49 -11.85 -5.28
CA ILE A 260 -21.09 -11.15 -6.51
C ILE A 260 -21.47 -9.67 -6.45
N LEU A 261 -22.70 -9.34 -6.01
CA LEU A 261 -23.15 -7.95 -5.87
C LEU A 261 -22.34 -7.16 -4.81
N THR A 262 -21.78 -7.85 -3.82
CA THR A 262 -20.90 -7.21 -2.83
C THR A 262 -19.47 -7.06 -3.36
N ILE A 263 -18.96 -8.07 -4.06
CA ILE A 263 -17.58 -8.11 -4.56
C ILE A 263 -17.36 -7.16 -5.73
N LEU A 264 -18.26 -7.17 -6.72
CA LEU A 264 -18.07 -6.49 -8.00
C LEU A 264 -17.81 -4.97 -7.88
N PRO A 265 -18.57 -4.18 -7.10
CA PRO A 265 -18.30 -2.75 -6.96
C PRO A 265 -16.95 -2.45 -6.31
N ILE A 266 -16.53 -3.29 -5.34
CA ILE A 266 -15.24 -3.14 -4.64
C ILE A 266 -14.09 -3.42 -5.60
N VAL A 267 -14.19 -4.51 -6.37
CA VAL A 267 -13.18 -4.88 -7.37
C VAL A 267 -13.03 -3.78 -8.41
N LEU A 268 -14.13 -3.31 -9.00
CA LEU A 268 -14.09 -2.26 -10.03
C LEU A 268 -13.44 -0.97 -9.52
N SER A 269 -13.80 -0.54 -8.32
CA SER A 269 -13.23 0.67 -7.70
C SER A 269 -11.72 0.53 -7.46
N THR A 270 -11.29 -0.62 -6.95
CA THR A 270 -9.89 -0.88 -6.62
C THR A 270 -9.04 -1.08 -7.88
N LEU A 271 -9.61 -1.73 -8.90
CA LEU A 271 -8.96 -1.97 -10.19
C LEU A 271 -8.60 -0.65 -10.88
N VAL A 272 -9.55 0.28 -10.98
CA VAL A 272 -9.33 1.59 -11.64
C VAL A 272 -8.18 2.36 -10.98
N TYR A 273 -8.07 2.28 -9.65
CA TYR A 273 -6.99 2.97 -8.93
C TYR A 273 -5.61 2.35 -9.17
N ASN A 274 -5.53 1.02 -9.32
CA ASN A 274 -4.24 0.32 -9.38
C ASN A 274 -3.76 0.00 -10.81
N ILE A 275 -4.66 0.06 -11.80
CA ILE A 275 -4.31 -0.25 -13.19
C ILE A 275 -3.31 0.76 -13.79
N SER A 276 -3.26 1.99 -13.26
CA SER A 276 -2.36 3.04 -13.74
C SER A 276 -0.89 2.60 -13.72
N ASN A 277 -0.44 1.91 -12.68
CA ASN A 277 0.95 1.46 -12.57
C ASN A 277 1.36 0.50 -13.70
N VAL A 278 0.46 -0.43 -14.06
CA VAL A 278 0.71 -1.38 -15.16
C VAL A 278 0.66 -0.67 -16.51
N LEU A 279 -0.27 0.28 -16.67
CA LEU A 279 -0.35 1.10 -17.88
C LEU A 279 0.88 1.98 -18.04
N ASP A 280 1.35 2.60 -16.96
CA ASP A 280 2.56 3.43 -16.97
C ASP A 280 3.76 2.64 -17.48
N GLN A 281 4.00 1.46 -16.92
CA GLN A 281 5.11 0.61 -17.33
C GLN A 281 4.94 0.10 -18.77
N GLY A 282 3.76 -0.36 -19.12
CA GLY A 282 3.49 -0.86 -20.48
C GLY A 282 3.70 0.22 -21.55
N ILE A 283 3.20 1.43 -21.31
CA ILE A 283 3.37 2.58 -22.24
C ILE A 283 4.85 3.00 -22.26
N PHE A 284 5.50 3.11 -21.09
CA PHE A 284 6.91 3.45 -21.00
C PHE A 284 7.78 2.49 -21.82
N ASN A 285 7.65 1.19 -21.60
CA ASN A 285 8.41 0.18 -22.31
C ASN A 285 8.13 0.18 -23.82
N ALA A 286 6.86 0.28 -24.20
CA ALA A 286 6.45 0.30 -25.62
C ALA A 286 7.03 1.51 -26.38
N VAL A 287 7.00 2.70 -25.76
CA VAL A 287 7.55 3.90 -26.36
C VAL A 287 9.07 3.83 -26.46
N LEU A 288 9.78 3.45 -25.39
CA LEU A 288 11.24 3.33 -25.43
C LEU A 288 11.70 2.27 -26.44
N LYS A 289 11.02 1.13 -26.51
CA LYS A 289 11.28 0.11 -27.54
C LYS A 289 11.13 0.69 -28.95
N SER A 290 10.09 1.51 -29.18
CA SER A 290 9.88 2.18 -30.47
C SER A 290 10.94 3.25 -30.78
N GLN A 291 11.64 3.76 -29.76
CA GLN A 291 12.76 4.69 -29.87
C GLN A 291 14.11 3.98 -30.04
N GLY A 292 14.13 2.64 -30.11
CA GLY A 292 15.34 1.84 -30.32
C GLY A 292 16.07 1.39 -29.05
N TYR A 293 15.48 1.60 -27.85
CA TYR A 293 16.07 1.09 -26.62
C TYR A 293 15.95 -0.44 -26.56
N THR A 294 16.99 -1.11 -26.04
CA THR A 294 16.98 -2.55 -25.77
C THR A 294 16.17 -2.86 -24.49
N GLU A 295 15.73 -4.13 -24.35
CA GLU A 295 15.02 -4.57 -23.14
C GLU A 295 15.82 -4.28 -21.87
N LYS A 296 17.14 -4.54 -21.89
CA LYS A 296 18.03 -4.25 -20.77
C LYS A 296 17.99 -2.77 -20.37
N GLN A 297 18.07 -1.85 -21.33
CA GLN A 297 18.11 -0.41 -21.05
C GLN A 297 16.84 0.10 -20.39
N TYR A 298 15.64 -0.21 -20.94
CA TYR A 298 14.42 0.28 -20.32
C TYR A 298 14.05 -0.51 -19.04
N ALA A 299 14.46 -1.77 -18.92
CA ALA A 299 14.33 -2.53 -17.69
C ALA A 299 15.17 -1.93 -16.57
N THR A 300 16.45 -1.60 -16.82
CA THR A 300 17.31 -0.93 -15.84
C THR A 300 16.69 0.39 -15.35
N ILE A 301 16.23 1.25 -16.29
CA ILE A 301 15.62 2.54 -15.94
C ILE A 301 14.36 2.34 -15.08
N TRP A 302 13.49 1.43 -15.49
CA TRP A 302 12.28 1.12 -14.71
C TRP A 302 12.60 0.50 -13.36
N GLY A 303 13.61 -0.36 -13.30
CA GLY A 303 14.06 -0.99 -12.06
C GLY A 303 14.59 0.01 -11.04
N ILE A 304 15.32 1.04 -11.48
CA ILE A 304 15.72 2.17 -10.62
C ILE A 304 14.48 2.88 -10.05
N TYR A 305 13.51 3.17 -10.89
CA TYR A 305 12.26 3.80 -10.46
C TYR A 305 11.46 2.91 -9.49
N ALA A 306 11.23 1.64 -9.84
CA ALA A 306 10.40 0.72 -9.06
C ALA A 306 11.13 0.18 -7.81
N GLY A 307 12.43 -0.14 -7.92
CA GLY A 307 13.22 -0.75 -6.87
C GLY A 307 13.77 0.22 -5.85
N LYS A 308 14.05 1.47 -6.23
CA LYS A 308 14.66 2.49 -5.35
C LYS A 308 13.67 3.58 -4.99
N PHE A 309 13.19 4.36 -5.96
CA PHE A 309 12.30 5.49 -5.69
C PHE A 309 10.96 5.07 -5.08
N ARG A 310 10.24 4.13 -5.72
CA ARG A 310 8.91 3.70 -5.22
C ARG A 310 8.99 3.03 -3.84
N VAL A 311 10.07 2.31 -3.55
CA VAL A 311 10.31 1.70 -2.23
C VAL A 311 10.39 2.79 -1.16
N LEU A 312 11.18 3.84 -1.38
CA LEU A 312 11.33 4.95 -0.44
C LEU A 312 10.07 5.83 -0.37
N MET A 313 9.43 6.11 -1.51
CA MET A 313 8.17 6.85 -1.58
C MET A 313 7.05 6.19 -0.76
N ASN A 314 7.03 4.85 -0.71
CA ASN A 314 6.02 4.12 0.04
C ASN A 314 6.10 4.32 1.56
N VAL A 315 7.23 4.82 2.11
CA VAL A 315 7.36 5.12 3.54
C VAL A 315 6.39 6.23 3.96
N PRO A 316 6.52 7.48 3.48
CA PRO A 316 5.60 8.56 3.83
C PRO A 316 4.16 8.28 3.36
N LEU A 317 3.98 7.62 2.22
CA LEU A 317 2.67 7.27 1.71
C LEU A 317 1.94 6.26 2.63
N SER A 318 2.66 5.30 3.20
CA SER A 318 2.09 4.35 4.17
C SER A 318 1.67 5.03 5.48
N LEU A 319 2.43 6.02 5.94
CA LEU A 319 2.06 6.83 7.11
C LEU A 319 0.79 7.64 6.83
N ALA A 320 0.71 8.31 5.68
CA ALA A 320 -0.48 9.05 5.25
C ALA A 320 -1.70 8.13 5.12
N SER A 321 -1.54 6.96 4.48
CA SER A 321 -2.64 6.01 4.27
C SER A 321 -3.16 5.39 5.57
N SER A 322 -2.35 5.33 6.63
CA SER A 322 -2.77 4.82 7.94
C SER A 322 -3.79 5.73 8.64
N LEU A 323 -3.85 7.01 8.27
CA LEU A 323 -4.83 7.95 8.80
C LEU A 323 -6.24 7.74 8.23
N GLY A 324 -6.36 7.18 7.02
CA GLY A 324 -7.66 6.91 6.39
C GLY A 324 -8.60 6.07 7.25
N PRO A 325 -8.22 4.86 7.70
CA PRO A 325 -9.03 4.03 8.59
C PRO A 325 -9.41 4.69 9.92
N ALA A 326 -8.64 5.65 10.41
CA ALA A 326 -8.95 6.41 11.62
C ALA A 326 -9.96 7.54 11.36
N VAL A 327 -9.86 8.18 10.20
CA VAL A 327 -10.70 9.32 9.81
C VAL A 327 -12.10 8.88 9.37
N VAL A 328 -12.21 7.78 8.62
CA VAL A 328 -13.50 7.29 8.06
C VAL A 328 -14.57 7.09 9.13
N PRO A 329 -14.35 6.37 10.25
CA PRO A 329 -15.40 6.16 11.26
C PRO A 329 -15.81 7.45 11.97
N SER A 330 -14.84 8.31 12.33
CA SER A 330 -15.13 9.58 13.01
C SER A 330 -15.93 10.54 12.12
N LEU A 331 -15.60 10.57 10.82
CA LEU A 331 -16.32 11.37 9.85
C LEU A 331 -17.72 10.85 9.59
N THR A 332 -17.88 9.53 9.45
CA THR A 332 -19.19 8.87 9.29
C THR A 332 -20.08 9.13 10.52
N ALA A 333 -19.54 9.07 11.73
CA ALA A 333 -20.28 9.40 12.95
C ALA A 333 -20.73 10.87 12.99
N ALA A 334 -19.85 11.80 12.65
CA ALA A 334 -20.18 13.23 12.59
C ALA A 334 -21.26 13.55 11.53
N VAL A 335 -21.19 12.90 10.37
CA VAL A 335 -22.20 13.06 9.31
C VAL A 335 -23.55 12.46 9.72
N SER A 336 -23.55 11.28 10.32
CA SER A 336 -24.80 10.63 10.76
C SER A 336 -25.50 11.34 11.90
N SER A 337 -24.74 12.04 12.76
CA SER A 337 -25.29 12.91 13.83
C SER A 337 -25.67 14.33 13.34
N GLY A 338 -25.38 14.67 12.08
CA GLY A 338 -25.62 16.02 11.54
C GLY A 338 -24.62 17.07 12.03
N ASP A 339 -23.56 16.68 12.74
CA ASP A 339 -22.54 17.58 13.27
C ASP A 339 -21.52 17.98 12.19
N LYS A 340 -21.91 18.99 11.41
CA LYS A 340 -21.05 19.54 10.34
C LYS A 340 -19.74 20.13 10.87
N LYS A 341 -19.74 20.71 12.06
CA LYS A 341 -18.56 21.31 12.66
C LYS A 341 -17.50 20.25 12.96
N SER A 342 -17.90 19.17 13.64
CA SER A 342 -17.01 18.04 13.91
C SER A 342 -16.48 17.40 12.63
N ALA A 343 -17.32 17.31 11.57
CA ALA A 343 -16.88 16.81 10.28
C ALA A 343 -15.79 17.71 9.65
N VAL A 344 -15.98 19.04 9.65
CA VAL A 344 -15.01 20.00 9.15
C VAL A 344 -13.71 19.95 9.97
N ASP A 345 -13.80 19.92 11.30
CA ASP A 345 -12.64 19.87 12.19
C ASP A 345 -11.83 18.55 11.99
N THR A 346 -12.50 17.45 11.72
CA THR A 346 -11.85 16.16 11.39
C THR A 346 -11.09 16.25 10.07
N VAL A 347 -11.67 16.88 9.04
CA VAL A 347 -11.00 17.09 7.74
C VAL A 347 -9.80 18.01 7.89
N HIS A 348 -9.93 19.12 8.63
CA HIS A 348 -8.82 20.05 8.91
C HIS A 348 -7.65 19.34 9.60
N SER A 349 -7.94 18.66 10.69
CA SER A 349 -6.91 17.99 11.50
C SER A 349 -6.19 16.91 10.71
N SER A 350 -6.94 16.04 10.02
CA SER A 350 -6.34 14.93 9.26
C SER A 350 -5.51 15.41 8.07
N THR A 351 -5.98 16.41 7.33
CA THR A 351 -5.22 16.99 6.21
C THR A 351 -3.93 17.64 6.72
N ARG A 352 -4.01 18.38 7.81
CA ARG A 352 -2.85 19.04 8.43
C ARG A 352 -1.83 18.05 8.95
N TYR A 353 -2.24 17.01 9.69
CA TYR A 353 -1.32 15.97 10.17
C TYR A 353 -0.64 15.22 9.04
N THR A 354 -1.38 14.91 7.97
CA THR A 354 -0.80 14.31 6.77
C THR A 354 0.30 15.21 6.17
N MET A 355 0.03 16.49 5.98
CA MET A 355 1.00 17.43 5.39
C MET A 355 2.21 17.70 6.30
N ILE A 356 2.02 17.76 7.61
CA ILE A 356 3.12 17.89 8.60
C ILE A 356 4.10 16.71 8.50
N ILE A 357 3.64 15.53 8.10
CA ILE A 357 4.50 14.34 7.94
C ILE A 357 5.06 14.24 6.52
N THR A 358 4.24 14.43 5.50
CA THR A 358 4.65 14.10 4.12
C THR A 358 5.51 15.17 3.47
N ILE A 359 5.30 16.46 3.78
CA ILE A 359 6.11 17.54 3.20
C ILE A 359 7.59 17.44 3.63
N PRO A 360 7.93 17.29 4.94
CA PRO A 360 9.32 17.14 5.33
C PRO A 360 9.96 15.84 4.80
N CYS A 361 9.22 14.73 4.75
CA CYS A 361 9.72 13.51 4.14
C CYS A 361 10.07 13.72 2.66
N ALA A 362 9.19 14.36 1.89
CA ALA A 362 9.41 14.63 0.48
C ALA A 362 10.60 15.55 0.22
N LEU A 363 10.70 16.68 0.93
CA LEU A 363 11.81 17.61 0.78
C LEU A 363 13.12 17.06 1.34
N GLY A 364 13.08 16.28 2.42
CA GLY A 364 14.25 15.56 2.94
C GLY A 364 14.78 14.54 1.94
N MET A 365 13.90 13.76 1.32
CA MET A 365 14.26 12.82 0.26
C MET A 365 14.78 13.54 -0.99
N ALA A 366 14.24 14.70 -1.33
CA ALA A 366 14.77 15.50 -2.44
C ALA A 366 16.19 16.01 -2.16
N ALA A 367 16.45 16.50 -0.95
CA ALA A 367 17.74 17.06 -0.56
C ALA A 367 18.83 16.00 -0.36
N LEU A 368 18.49 14.88 0.26
CA LEU A 368 19.43 13.80 0.61
C LEU A 368 19.24 12.54 -0.26
N GLY A 369 18.49 12.61 -1.36
CA GLY A 369 18.11 11.44 -2.17
C GLY A 369 19.32 10.64 -2.67
N GLY A 370 20.31 11.27 -3.25
CA GLY A 370 21.55 10.60 -3.69
C GLY A 370 22.28 9.91 -2.54
N PRO A 371 22.65 10.63 -1.46
CA PRO A 371 23.24 10.05 -0.26
C PRO A 371 22.44 8.89 0.37
N ILE A 372 21.12 9.00 0.46
CA ILE A 372 20.25 7.94 0.99
C ILE A 372 20.30 6.70 0.09
N ILE A 373 20.21 6.89 -1.23
CA ILE A 373 20.30 5.78 -2.19
C ILE A 373 21.66 5.09 -2.11
N GLN A 374 22.74 5.87 -2.04
CA GLN A 374 24.08 5.33 -1.89
C GLN A 374 24.24 4.54 -0.58
N MET A 375 23.62 5.00 0.51
CA MET A 375 23.67 4.32 1.81
C MET A 375 22.89 3.00 1.81
N LEU A 376 21.72 2.97 1.16
CA LEU A 376 20.81 1.82 1.25
C LEU A 376 21.01 0.78 0.13
N PHE A 377 21.32 1.25 -1.08
CA PHE A 377 21.34 0.39 -2.26
C PHE A 377 22.73 0.20 -2.86
N HIS A 378 23.73 0.95 -2.43
CA HIS A 378 25.13 0.87 -2.91
C HIS A 378 25.23 0.71 -4.44
N PRO A 379 24.57 1.58 -5.25
CA PRO A 379 24.52 1.39 -6.69
C PRO A 379 25.90 1.59 -7.32
N GLU A 380 26.33 0.63 -8.12
CA GLU A 380 27.55 0.74 -8.93
C GLU A 380 27.36 1.75 -10.06
N THR A 381 26.15 1.80 -10.63
CA THR A 381 25.77 2.70 -11.72
C THR A 381 24.41 3.36 -11.45
N GLY A 382 24.08 4.43 -12.19
CA GLY A 382 22.75 5.04 -12.13
C GLY A 382 22.45 5.87 -10.89
N LEU A 383 23.45 6.22 -10.05
CA LEU A 383 23.27 7.07 -8.88
C LEU A 383 22.70 8.45 -9.25
N ALA A 384 23.22 9.06 -10.32
CA ALA A 384 22.75 10.36 -10.78
C ALA A 384 21.27 10.32 -11.21
N LEU A 385 20.86 9.28 -11.97
CA LEU A 385 19.47 9.08 -12.36
C LEU A 385 18.59 8.86 -11.13
N SER A 386 19.02 8.01 -10.20
CA SER A 386 18.29 7.74 -8.96
C SER A 386 18.10 9.01 -8.12
N ALA A 387 19.14 9.84 -7.98
CA ALA A 387 19.06 11.11 -7.27
C ALA A 387 18.12 12.11 -7.96
N GLY A 388 18.20 12.21 -9.29
CA GLY A 388 17.29 13.04 -10.09
C GLY A 388 15.83 12.62 -9.97
N ILE A 389 15.55 11.30 -9.98
CA ILE A 389 14.20 10.74 -9.75
C ILE A 389 13.71 11.10 -8.35
N MET A 390 14.54 11.03 -7.31
CA MET A 390 14.17 11.40 -5.94
C MET A 390 13.84 12.89 -5.82
N GLN A 391 14.56 13.76 -6.50
CA GLN A 391 14.30 15.21 -6.52
C GLN A 391 12.99 15.52 -7.24
N ALA A 392 12.81 15.02 -8.48
CA ALA A 392 11.61 15.24 -9.27
C ALA A 392 10.37 14.59 -8.63
N GLY A 393 10.55 13.44 -7.95
CA GLY A 393 9.49 12.67 -7.32
C GLY A 393 9.00 13.23 -5.98
N ALA A 394 9.64 14.24 -5.40
CA ALA A 394 9.20 14.81 -4.12
C ALA A 394 7.75 15.32 -4.15
N LEU A 395 7.35 15.97 -5.24
CA LEU A 395 5.99 16.46 -5.42
C LEU A 395 4.97 15.33 -5.54
N VAL A 396 5.37 14.21 -6.16
CA VAL A 396 4.55 12.99 -6.25
C VAL A 396 4.18 12.49 -4.86
N ILE A 397 5.15 12.44 -3.92
CA ILE A 397 4.94 11.98 -2.54
C ILE A 397 3.87 12.82 -1.84
N ILE A 398 3.96 14.14 -1.94
CA ILE A 398 3.01 15.06 -1.29
C ILE A 398 1.61 14.89 -1.86
N LEU A 399 1.48 14.91 -3.19
CA LEU A 399 0.19 14.85 -3.87
C LEU A 399 -0.49 13.49 -3.75
N TYR A 400 0.25 12.38 -3.84
CA TYR A 400 -0.32 11.03 -3.62
C TYR A 400 -0.80 10.84 -2.19
N SER A 401 -0.06 11.35 -1.20
CA SER A 401 -0.50 11.31 0.20
C SER A 401 -1.80 12.08 0.41
N LEU A 402 -1.90 13.27 -0.20
CA LEU A 402 -3.11 14.09 -0.13
C LEU A 402 -4.28 13.44 -0.89
N SER A 403 -4.05 12.88 -2.08
CA SER A 403 -5.09 12.21 -2.87
C SER A 403 -5.66 10.99 -2.14
N THR A 404 -4.78 10.19 -1.51
CA THR A 404 -5.18 9.04 -0.70
C THR A 404 -6.04 9.45 0.50
N LEU A 405 -5.63 10.47 1.24
CA LEU A 405 -6.39 10.98 2.38
C LEU A 405 -7.74 11.57 1.95
N THR A 406 -7.76 12.42 0.92
CA THR A 406 -9.01 13.06 0.45
C THR A 406 -9.99 12.05 -0.13
N THR A 407 -9.50 10.97 -0.73
CA THR A 407 -10.31 9.81 -1.13
C THR A 407 -10.95 9.13 0.08
N ALA A 408 -10.18 8.88 1.15
CA ALA A 408 -10.71 8.32 2.40
C ALA A 408 -11.74 9.25 3.06
N ILE A 409 -11.53 10.56 3.02
CA ILE A 409 -12.48 11.57 3.52
C ILE A 409 -13.82 11.46 2.77
N LEU A 410 -13.82 11.40 1.43
CA LEU A 410 -15.03 11.24 0.63
C LEU A 410 -15.76 9.92 0.91
N GLN A 411 -15.00 8.84 1.14
CA GLN A 411 -15.55 7.55 1.57
C GLN A 411 -16.23 7.67 2.94
N GLY A 412 -15.60 8.35 3.89
CA GLY A 412 -16.17 8.64 5.22
C GLY A 412 -17.43 9.52 5.18
N LEU A 413 -17.53 10.42 4.19
CA LEU A 413 -18.73 11.20 3.90
C LEU A 413 -19.85 10.38 3.20
N GLY A 414 -19.63 9.09 2.93
CA GLY A 414 -20.55 8.22 2.21
C GLY A 414 -20.63 8.47 0.70
N LYS A 415 -19.68 9.23 0.14
CA LYS A 415 -19.62 9.62 -1.28
C LYS A 415 -18.68 8.72 -2.07
N LEU A 416 -19.00 7.43 -2.15
CA LEU A 416 -18.13 6.42 -2.77
C LEU A 416 -17.96 6.58 -4.29
N ARG A 417 -18.92 7.20 -4.98
CA ARG A 417 -18.87 7.41 -6.43
C ARG A 417 -17.90 8.51 -6.84
N GLU A 418 -17.76 9.56 -6.02
CA GLU A 418 -16.93 10.72 -6.35
C GLU A 418 -15.45 10.33 -6.59
N PRO A 419 -14.76 9.63 -5.68
CA PRO A 419 -13.37 9.24 -5.92
C PRO A 419 -13.21 8.34 -7.16
N LEU A 420 -14.18 7.48 -7.46
CA LEU A 420 -14.14 6.64 -8.65
C LEU A 420 -14.15 7.49 -9.93
N VAL A 421 -15.08 8.44 -10.04
CA VAL A 421 -15.19 9.33 -11.20
C VAL A 421 -13.93 10.19 -11.33
N HIS A 422 -13.43 10.73 -10.20
CA HIS A 422 -12.22 11.56 -10.20
C HIS A 422 -10.98 10.77 -10.65
N ASN A 423 -10.83 9.54 -10.17
CA ASN A 423 -9.71 8.68 -10.56
C ASN A 423 -9.77 8.28 -12.05
N VAL A 424 -10.97 7.97 -12.59
CA VAL A 424 -11.14 7.67 -14.01
C VAL A 424 -10.78 8.88 -14.87
N ALA A 425 -11.30 10.06 -14.54
CA ALA A 425 -11.00 11.30 -15.27
C ALA A 425 -9.49 11.62 -15.21
N ALA A 426 -8.89 11.51 -14.03
CA ALA A 426 -7.46 11.72 -13.84
C ALA A 426 -6.63 10.71 -14.64
N LEU A 427 -7.03 9.43 -14.69
CA LEU A 427 -6.33 8.38 -15.43
C LEU A 427 -6.30 8.65 -16.94
N VAL A 428 -7.42 9.09 -17.51
CA VAL A 428 -7.47 9.41 -18.95
C VAL A 428 -6.51 10.54 -19.30
N ILE A 429 -6.50 11.61 -18.51
CA ILE A 429 -5.59 12.74 -18.71
C ILE A 429 -4.13 12.32 -18.47
N HIS A 430 -3.88 11.53 -17.44
CA HIS A 430 -2.57 10.98 -17.10
C HIS A 430 -1.95 10.20 -18.26
N ILE A 431 -2.70 9.28 -18.86
CA ILE A 431 -2.23 8.48 -20.01
C ILE A 431 -1.87 9.38 -21.19
N ALA A 432 -2.71 10.38 -21.49
CA ALA A 432 -2.43 11.33 -22.56
C ALA A 432 -1.16 12.14 -22.31
N VAL A 433 -0.98 12.64 -21.08
CA VAL A 433 0.21 13.40 -20.65
C VAL A 433 1.46 12.52 -20.69
N LEU A 434 1.37 11.28 -20.17
CA LEU A 434 2.46 10.32 -20.18
C LEU A 434 2.96 10.03 -21.59
N TYR A 435 2.03 9.70 -22.50
CA TYR A 435 2.35 9.41 -23.89
C TYR A 435 2.98 10.62 -24.60
N PHE A 436 2.40 11.83 -24.40
CA PHE A 436 2.93 13.07 -24.95
C PHE A 436 4.36 13.37 -24.44
N MET A 437 4.60 13.27 -23.14
CA MET A 437 5.91 13.55 -22.56
C MET A 437 6.97 12.52 -23.00
N LEU A 438 6.59 11.25 -23.14
CA LEU A 438 7.50 10.21 -23.63
C LEU A 438 7.83 10.37 -25.11
N ARG A 439 6.81 10.63 -25.96
CA ARG A 439 6.94 10.58 -27.41
C ARG A 439 7.43 11.88 -28.02
N VAL A 440 6.98 13.02 -27.47
CA VAL A 440 7.26 14.35 -28.03
C VAL A 440 8.44 15.03 -27.31
N GLN A 441 8.47 14.97 -25.98
CA GLN A 441 9.50 15.66 -25.19
C GLN A 441 10.69 14.77 -24.84
N ASN A 442 10.61 13.47 -25.07
CA ASN A 442 11.67 12.48 -24.77
C ASN A 442 12.22 12.55 -23.34
N LEU A 443 11.35 12.83 -22.35
CA LEU A 443 11.77 13.01 -20.94
C LEU A 443 12.07 11.68 -20.21
N ASN A 444 12.01 10.55 -20.91
CA ASN A 444 12.31 9.23 -20.37
C ASN A 444 11.49 8.96 -19.09
N ILE A 445 12.10 8.42 -18.03
CA ILE A 445 11.41 8.07 -16.77
C ILE A 445 10.79 9.28 -16.05
N TYR A 446 11.29 10.48 -16.29
CA TYR A 446 10.70 11.71 -15.75
C TYR A 446 9.27 11.95 -16.28
N SER A 447 8.95 11.45 -17.48
CA SER A 447 7.58 11.48 -18.04
C SER A 447 6.59 10.77 -17.10
N VAL A 448 6.98 9.62 -16.55
CA VAL A 448 6.17 8.86 -15.60
C VAL A 448 5.96 9.66 -14.31
N LEU A 449 7.03 10.28 -13.78
CA LEU A 449 6.94 11.11 -12.57
C LEU A 449 5.99 12.31 -12.77
N TYR A 450 6.16 13.06 -13.86
CA TYR A 450 5.33 14.25 -14.11
C TYR A 450 3.89 13.88 -14.45
N ALA A 451 3.65 12.79 -15.17
CA ALA A 451 2.31 12.29 -15.40
C ALA A 451 1.63 11.88 -14.08
N ASN A 452 2.37 11.26 -13.15
CA ASN A 452 1.89 10.93 -11.81
C ASN A 452 1.59 12.19 -10.96
N VAL A 453 2.38 13.25 -11.10
CA VAL A 453 2.07 14.58 -10.49
C VAL A 453 0.73 15.10 -11.02
N VAL A 454 0.53 15.07 -12.34
CA VAL A 454 -0.73 15.52 -12.97
C VAL A 454 -1.91 14.68 -12.51
N PHE A 455 -1.78 13.35 -12.48
CA PHE A 455 -2.81 12.46 -11.96
C PHE A 455 -3.22 12.83 -10.54
N ALA A 456 -2.25 12.86 -9.62
CA ALA A 456 -2.51 13.13 -8.23
C ALA A 456 -3.05 14.55 -7.99
N LEU A 457 -2.59 15.54 -8.76
CA LEU A 457 -3.09 16.91 -8.69
C LEU A 457 -4.56 16.99 -9.09
N ILE A 458 -4.94 16.35 -10.21
CA ILE A 458 -6.34 16.32 -10.66
C ILE A 458 -7.23 15.67 -9.61
N VAL A 459 -6.81 14.51 -9.06
CA VAL A 459 -7.56 13.84 -7.99
C VAL A 459 -7.69 14.74 -6.76
N CYS A 460 -6.61 15.39 -6.32
CA CYS A 460 -6.64 16.31 -5.17
C CYS A 460 -7.60 17.48 -5.40
N VAL A 461 -7.55 18.11 -6.57
CA VAL A 461 -8.43 19.26 -6.89
C VAL A 461 -9.89 18.83 -6.94
N MET A 462 -10.21 17.73 -7.66
CA MET A 462 -11.58 17.25 -7.78
C MET A 462 -12.13 16.79 -6.42
N ASN A 463 -11.33 16.06 -5.62
CA ASN A 463 -11.71 15.66 -4.27
C ASN A 463 -11.95 16.90 -3.36
N ALA A 464 -11.07 17.90 -3.40
CA ALA A 464 -11.22 19.12 -2.61
C ALA A 464 -12.51 19.89 -2.98
N LEU A 465 -12.84 19.99 -4.28
CA LEU A 465 -14.08 20.62 -4.74
C LEU A 465 -15.31 19.84 -4.26
N SER A 466 -15.28 18.51 -4.32
CA SER A 466 -16.38 17.67 -3.83
C SER A 466 -16.52 17.78 -2.29
N ILE A 467 -15.43 17.74 -1.52
CA ILE A 467 -15.46 17.92 -0.06
C ILE A 467 -16.05 19.30 0.28
N ARG A 468 -15.60 20.35 -0.40
CA ARG A 468 -16.15 21.71 -0.22
C ARG A 468 -17.65 21.76 -0.49
N ARG A 469 -18.13 21.09 -1.53
CA ARG A 469 -19.56 21.03 -1.89
C ARG A 469 -20.40 20.33 -0.84
N PHE A 470 -19.91 19.24 -0.22
CA PHE A 470 -20.71 18.42 0.69
C PHE A 470 -20.77 18.96 2.13
N ILE A 471 -19.66 19.52 2.63
CA ILE A 471 -19.58 19.99 4.04
C ILE A 471 -19.21 21.46 4.18
N TYR A 472 -19.18 22.23 3.07
CA TYR A 472 -18.78 23.65 3.04
C TYR A 472 -17.37 23.89 3.59
N TYR A 473 -16.49 22.90 3.45
CA TYR A 473 -15.12 22.95 3.92
C TYR A 473 -14.33 24.08 3.23
N LYS A 474 -13.65 24.91 4.02
CA LYS A 474 -12.68 25.90 3.53
C LYS A 474 -11.27 25.44 3.89
N GLN A 475 -10.43 25.33 2.88
CA GLN A 475 -9.05 24.86 3.06
C GLN A 475 -8.24 25.87 3.86
N GLU A 476 -7.57 25.42 4.93
CA GLU A 476 -6.62 26.21 5.70
C GLU A 476 -5.23 26.12 5.09
N TYR A 477 -4.89 27.06 4.19
CA TYR A 477 -3.61 27.00 3.46
C TYR A 477 -2.39 27.27 4.34
N ARG A 478 -2.46 28.23 5.24
CA ARG A 478 -1.31 28.71 6.02
C ARG A 478 -0.73 27.62 6.91
N LYS A 479 -1.53 27.04 7.81
CA LYS A 479 -1.06 26.06 8.78
C LYS A 479 -0.89 24.66 8.19
N THR A 480 -1.65 24.34 7.13
CA THR A 480 -1.64 23.01 6.51
C THR A 480 -0.52 22.85 5.51
N TYR A 481 -0.19 23.90 4.72
CA TYR A 481 0.79 23.78 3.64
C TYR A 481 1.96 24.75 3.80
N ILE A 482 1.73 26.06 3.97
CA ILE A 482 2.79 27.08 3.94
C ILE A 482 3.77 26.88 5.09
N VAL A 483 3.26 26.73 6.31
CA VAL A 483 4.13 26.59 7.50
C VAL A 483 4.92 25.28 7.47
N PRO A 484 4.34 24.09 7.23
CA PRO A 484 5.11 22.87 7.05
C PRO A 484 6.11 22.95 5.89
N ALA A 485 5.76 23.58 4.77
CA ALA A 485 6.66 23.75 3.64
C ALA A 485 7.86 24.62 3.99
N ALA A 486 7.64 25.79 4.60
CA ALA A 486 8.71 26.69 5.03
C ALA A 486 9.65 26.02 6.05
N ALA A 487 9.08 25.34 7.06
CA ALA A 487 9.86 24.57 8.03
C ALA A 487 10.65 23.44 7.37
N SER A 488 10.08 22.76 6.37
CA SER A 488 10.75 21.68 5.64
C SER A 488 11.86 22.16 4.71
N VAL A 489 11.74 23.35 4.12
CA VAL A 489 12.83 23.97 3.35
C VAL A 489 14.03 24.25 4.24
N ILE A 490 13.81 24.85 5.43
CA ILE A 490 14.87 25.11 6.42
C ILE A 490 15.49 23.78 6.87
N MET A 491 14.67 22.78 7.15
CA MET A 491 15.12 21.42 7.49
C MET A 491 16.00 20.82 6.39
N ALA A 492 15.55 20.86 5.14
CA ALA A 492 16.24 20.27 4.00
C ALA A 492 17.61 20.95 3.78
N PHE A 493 17.66 22.27 3.89
CA PHE A 493 18.91 23.03 3.80
C PHE A 493 19.87 22.69 4.95
N ALA A 494 19.38 22.66 6.20
CA ALA A 494 20.19 22.29 7.36
C ALA A 494 20.71 20.85 7.26
N ALA A 495 19.87 19.91 6.88
CA ALA A 495 20.24 18.52 6.68
C ALA A 495 21.30 18.35 5.59
N TYR A 496 21.16 19.07 4.46
CA TYR A 496 22.16 19.07 3.40
C TYR A 496 23.50 19.64 3.84
N LEU A 497 23.52 20.76 4.61
CA LEU A 497 24.73 21.32 5.16
C LEU A 497 25.41 20.37 6.14
N VAL A 498 24.66 19.79 7.08
CA VAL A 498 25.21 18.82 8.04
C VAL A 498 25.81 17.62 7.30
N TYR A 499 25.09 17.08 6.29
CA TYR A 499 25.63 16.02 5.47
C TYR A 499 26.95 16.41 4.80
N LYS A 500 27.00 17.56 4.12
CA LYS A 500 28.18 18.01 3.39
C LYS A 500 29.39 18.24 4.31
N LEU A 501 29.15 18.79 5.50
CA LEU A 501 30.21 19.02 6.49
C LEU A 501 30.74 17.70 7.08
N LEU A 502 29.87 16.79 7.46
CA LEU A 502 30.28 15.53 8.05
C LEU A 502 30.87 14.56 7.04
N HIS A 503 30.44 14.62 5.79
CA HIS A 503 30.95 13.76 4.72
C HIS A 503 32.44 14.06 4.35
N LEU A 504 32.97 15.21 4.76
CA LEU A 504 34.41 15.54 4.59
C LEU A 504 35.34 14.66 5.45
N GLY A 505 34.83 14.16 6.60
CA GLY A 505 35.65 13.37 7.53
C GLY A 505 35.04 12.03 7.93
N LEU A 506 33.74 11.83 7.67
CA LEU A 506 33.00 10.62 8.03
C LEU A 506 32.46 9.95 6.78
N GLY A 507 32.28 8.64 6.83
CA GLY A 507 31.66 7.88 5.74
C GLY A 507 30.21 8.30 5.44
N ASN A 508 29.73 7.98 4.22
CA ASN A 508 28.40 8.37 3.74
C ASN A 508 27.26 7.99 4.71
N SER A 509 27.24 6.76 5.20
CA SER A 509 26.14 6.26 6.06
C SER A 509 26.02 7.03 7.37
N VAL A 510 27.14 7.31 8.05
CA VAL A 510 27.14 8.08 9.30
C VAL A 510 26.68 9.51 9.05
N SER A 511 27.17 10.13 7.98
CA SER A 511 26.81 11.50 7.60
C SER A 511 25.34 11.64 7.26
N VAL A 512 24.75 10.67 6.56
CA VAL A 512 23.32 10.64 6.22
C VAL A 512 22.45 10.50 7.47
N ILE A 513 22.79 9.56 8.36
CA ILE A 513 22.02 9.36 9.61
C ILE A 513 22.07 10.62 10.48
N ALA A 514 23.25 11.20 10.67
CA ALA A 514 23.42 12.43 11.43
C ALA A 514 22.64 13.61 10.79
N ALA A 515 22.67 13.73 9.46
CA ALA A 515 21.92 14.75 8.73
C ALA A 515 20.41 14.59 8.87
N ILE A 516 19.89 13.35 8.83
CA ILE A 516 18.46 13.07 9.05
C ILE A 516 18.06 13.46 10.47
N LEU A 517 18.83 13.06 11.49
CA LEU A 517 18.53 13.40 12.89
C LEU A 517 18.57 14.91 13.13
N ALA A 518 19.59 15.60 12.62
CA ALA A 518 19.67 17.06 12.69
C ALA A 518 18.49 17.73 11.97
N GLY A 519 18.13 17.24 10.79
CA GLY A 519 16.96 17.71 10.05
C GLY A 519 15.67 17.55 10.83
N MET A 520 15.43 16.42 11.46
CA MET A 520 14.25 16.18 12.30
C MET A 520 14.15 17.19 13.45
N ILE A 521 15.27 17.50 14.12
CA ILE A 521 15.31 18.48 15.19
C ILE A 521 15.01 19.88 14.64
N VAL A 522 15.67 20.29 13.56
CA VAL A 522 15.46 21.59 12.92
C VAL A 522 14.01 21.74 12.46
N TYR A 523 13.41 20.70 11.86
CA TYR A 523 12.01 20.71 11.46
C TYR A 523 11.08 20.93 12.65
N ALA A 524 11.26 20.17 13.73
CA ALA A 524 10.43 20.29 14.93
C ALA A 524 10.50 21.70 15.52
N VAL A 525 11.71 22.27 15.63
CA VAL A 525 11.93 23.63 16.12
C VAL A 525 11.28 24.68 15.20
N ALA A 526 11.51 24.58 13.89
CA ALA A 526 10.95 25.50 12.91
C ALA A 526 9.40 25.45 12.87
N LEU A 527 8.83 24.25 12.92
CA LEU A 527 7.38 24.05 12.93
C LEU A 527 6.71 24.71 14.14
N VAL A 528 7.35 24.62 15.32
CA VAL A 528 6.87 25.27 16.55
C VAL A 528 7.08 26.78 16.48
N ALA A 529 8.24 27.24 16.03
CA ALA A 529 8.56 28.66 15.89
C ALA A 529 7.58 29.40 14.95
N PHE A 530 7.20 28.77 13.85
CA PHE A 530 6.20 29.29 12.90
C PHE A 530 4.75 29.07 13.35
N LYS A 531 4.53 28.61 14.59
CA LYS A 531 3.20 28.30 15.14
C LYS A 531 2.42 27.32 14.26
N GLY A 532 3.12 26.42 13.63
CA GLY A 532 2.58 25.32 12.83
C GLY A 532 1.81 24.29 13.66
N VAL A 533 2.17 24.10 14.92
CA VAL A 533 1.49 23.19 15.88
C VAL A 533 1.21 23.95 17.18
N THR A 534 0.03 23.74 17.75
CA THR A 534 -0.38 24.34 19.00
C THR A 534 0.00 23.44 20.20
N LYS A 535 0.13 24.06 21.40
CA LYS A 535 0.38 23.34 22.64
C LYS A 535 -0.63 22.21 22.89
N ALA A 536 -1.93 22.52 22.72
CA ALA A 536 -3.00 21.52 22.89
C ALA A 536 -2.91 20.33 21.92
N GLU A 537 -2.36 20.52 20.73
CA GLU A 537 -2.12 19.43 19.76
C GLU A 537 -0.92 18.57 20.16
N ILE A 538 0.16 19.19 20.67
CA ILE A 538 1.32 18.43 21.15
C ILE A 538 0.96 17.63 22.40
N GLU A 539 0.18 18.19 23.32
CA GLU A 539 -0.26 17.49 24.54
C GLU A 539 -1.09 16.23 24.27
N LYS A 540 -1.77 16.16 23.11
CA LYS A 540 -2.49 14.94 22.67
C LYS A 540 -1.57 13.81 22.19
N LEU A 541 -0.30 14.09 21.91
CA LEU A 541 0.66 13.07 21.51
C LEU A 541 1.14 12.24 22.72
N PRO A 542 1.52 10.97 22.53
CA PRO A 542 2.16 10.18 23.57
C PRO A 542 3.37 10.92 24.14
N LYS A 543 3.42 11.14 25.46
CA LYS A 543 4.45 11.94 26.14
C LYS A 543 4.54 13.41 25.69
N GLY A 544 3.47 13.97 25.10
CA GLY A 544 3.43 15.34 24.60
C GLY A 544 3.75 16.41 25.67
N HIS A 545 3.43 16.16 26.95
CA HIS A 545 3.80 17.04 28.06
C HIS A 545 5.32 17.22 28.21
N LEU A 546 6.12 16.19 27.91
CA LEU A 546 7.59 16.29 27.93
C LEU A 546 8.09 17.17 26.77
N ILE A 547 7.50 16.99 25.59
CA ILE A 547 7.82 17.78 24.40
C ILE A 547 7.50 19.26 24.67
N VAL A 548 6.34 19.57 25.21
CA VAL A 548 5.94 20.94 25.59
C VAL A 548 6.92 21.53 26.62
N LYS A 549 7.36 20.75 27.63
CA LYS A 549 8.32 21.20 28.63
C LYS A 549 9.68 21.60 27.99
N VAL A 550 10.16 20.84 27.01
CA VAL A 550 11.39 21.14 26.28
C VAL A 550 11.22 22.45 25.48
N PHE A 551 10.16 22.58 24.67
CA PHE A 551 9.92 23.79 23.87
C PHE A 551 9.66 25.03 24.73
N ARG A 552 9.07 24.87 25.91
CA ARG A 552 8.92 25.97 26.88
C ARG A 552 10.28 26.44 27.42
N LYS A 553 11.21 25.50 27.76
CA LYS A 553 12.57 25.85 28.16
C LYS A 553 13.36 26.57 27.06
N MET A 554 13.07 26.27 25.78
CA MET A 554 13.67 26.94 24.62
C MET A 554 13.00 28.30 24.31
N GLY A 555 12.01 28.74 25.06
CA GLY A 555 11.29 30.01 24.82
C GLY A 555 10.36 30.01 23.60
N LEU A 556 10.15 28.84 22.97
CA LEU A 556 9.36 28.70 21.74
C LEU A 556 7.86 28.50 22.01
N MET A 557 7.48 28.19 23.24
CA MET A 557 6.07 28.03 23.68
C MET A 557 5.87 28.72 25.05
N ARG A 558 4.74 29.41 25.18
CA ARG A 558 4.27 29.99 26.46
C ARG A 558 3.38 29.01 27.23
#